data_7a50d95b45ed87e8fb1c77bbd6e0e902
#
_entry.id   7a50d95b45ed87e8fb1c77bbd6e0e902
#
_cell.length_a   1.000
_cell.length_b   1.000
_cell.length_c   1.000
_cell.angle_alpha   90.00
_cell.angle_beta   90.00
_cell.angle_gamma   90.00
#
_symmetry.space_group_name_H-M   'P 1'
#
loop_
_entity.id
_entity.type
_entity.pdbx_description
1 polymer ?
#
loop_
_entity_poly.entity_id
_entity_poly.type
_entity_poly.pdbx_seq_one_letter_code
_entity_poly.pdbx_strand_id
1 'polypeptide(L)'
;DGDRAKAERTARRWTAVAPDSEFAQAALGHALERLGWDARGTKYARDTPDANLEKMTAHFLKAAEAYTLALNKNPRLLPACLGLMSIGRQSSSEIQSFATQRCLQADPTSYFVLDEMMTAAEPRWGGSDAAMRSVAAYAMTRVEQNPVLNILQFHHAFYAIERMDDGDQQAIEVLEPAALQVPNAGFARLVGVDAGKALRLR
;
A
#
# COMPACT_ATOMS: atom_id res chain seq x y z
N ASP A 1 19.38 3.27 13.13
CA ASP A 1 19.36 4.73 12.84
C ASP A 1 20.42 5.17 11.80
N GLY A 2 21.64 4.62 11.83
CA GLY A 2 22.72 5.03 10.90
C GLY A 2 22.42 4.77 9.43
N ASP A 3 21.80 3.66 9.10
CA ASP A 3 21.57 3.25 7.71
C ASP A 3 20.51 4.10 7.00
N ARG A 4 19.49 4.58 7.72
CA ARG A 4 18.44 5.42 7.12
C ARG A 4 18.93 6.85 6.85
N ALA A 5 19.68 7.43 7.78
CA ALA A 5 20.34 8.71 7.54
C ALA A 5 21.37 8.63 6.39
N LYS A 6 22.03 7.48 6.24
CA LYS A 6 22.90 7.22 5.10
C LYS A 6 22.11 7.12 3.79
N ALA A 7 20.98 6.42 3.80
CA ALA A 7 20.09 6.31 2.63
C ALA A 7 19.59 7.69 2.18
N GLU A 8 19.13 8.53 3.11
CA GLU A 8 18.70 9.90 2.81
C GLU A 8 19.84 10.73 2.20
N ARG A 9 21.02 10.73 2.84
CA ARG A 9 22.19 11.46 2.29
C ARG A 9 22.55 10.97 0.89
N THR A 10 22.49 9.67 0.65
CA THR A 10 22.78 9.09 -0.67
C THR A 10 21.76 9.54 -1.70
N ALA A 11 20.46 9.50 -1.36
CA ALA A 11 19.40 9.95 -2.25
C ALA A 11 19.51 11.46 -2.55
N ARG A 12 19.82 12.29 -1.57
CA ARG A 12 20.07 13.74 -1.79
C ARG A 12 21.26 13.99 -2.70
N ARG A 13 22.34 13.24 -2.55
CA ARG A 13 23.49 13.35 -3.48
C ARG A 13 23.09 12.93 -4.89
N TRP A 14 22.27 11.89 -5.02
CA TRP A 14 21.78 11.46 -6.33
C TRP A 14 20.90 12.53 -6.98
N THR A 15 19.95 13.13 -6.25
CA THR A 15 19.13 14.22 -6.78
C THR A 15 19.95 15.47 -7.11
N ALA A 16 21.07 15.75 -6.40
CA ALA A 16 21.95 16.87 -6.72
C ALA A 16 22.74 16.64 -8.02
N VAL A 17 23.12 15.39 -8.32
CA VAL A 17 23.88 15.04 -9.54
C VAL A 17 22.93 14.81 -10.72
N ALA A 18 21.73 14.31 -10.48
CA ALA A 18 20.73 13.99 -11.50
C ALA A 18 19.34 14.56 -11.12
N PRO A 19 19.17 15.90 -11.11
CA PRO A 19 17.94 16.54 -10.62
C PRO A 19 16.71 16.19 -11.47
N ASP A 20 16.93 15.81 -12.72
CA ASP A 20 15.89 15.41 -13.65
C ASP A 20 15.55 13.92 -13.64
N SER A 21 16.25 13.12 -12.84
CA SER A 21 15.97 11.70 -12.73
C SER A 21 14.74 11.45 -11.83
N GLU A 22 13.69 10.87 -12.41
CA GLU A 22 12.51 10.41 -11.67
C GLU A 22 12.87 9.36 -10.62
N PHE A 23 13.87 8.53 -10.89
CA PHE A 23 14.34 7.51 -9.95
C PHE A 23 15.07 8.12 -8.76
N ALA A 24 15.87 9.19 -8.98
CA ALA A 24 16.54 9.92 -7.89
C ALA A 24 15.51 10.59 -6.98
N GLN A 25 14.48 11.22 -7.55
CA GLN A 25 13.38 11.83 -6.80
C GLN A 25 12.59 10.78 -6.02
N ALA A 26 12.24 9.63 -6.63
CA ALA A 26 11.55 8.55 -5.96
C ALA A 26 12.39 7.94 -4.81
N ALA A 27 13.69 7.78 -5.00
CA ALA A 27 14.61 7.31 -3.96
C ALA A 27 14.66 8.28 -2.78
N LEU A 28 14.68 9.60 -3.05
CA LEU A 28 14.62 10.62 -2.00
C LEU A 28 13.28 10.57 -1.26
N GLY A 29 12.18 10.47 -1.99
CA GLY A 29 10.84 10.30 -1.41
C GLY A 29 10.79 9.11 -0.46
N HIS A 30 11.27 7.95 -0.91
CA HIS A 30 11.30 6.74 -0.08
C HIS A 30 12.17 6.89 1.17
N ALA A 31 13.37 7.48 1.05
CA ALA A 31 14.24 7.69 2.19
C ALA A 31 13.60 8.61 3.24
N LEU A 32 12.93 9.69 2.80
CA LEU A 32 12.23 10.63 3.67
C LEU A 32 10.97 9.99 4.31
N GLU A 33 10.20 9.21 3.55
CA GLU A 33 9.06 8.45 4.07
C GLU A 33 9.50 7.51 5.20
N ARG A 34 10.59 6.77 5.01
CA ARG A 34 11.14 5.88 6.04
C ARG A 34 11.56 6.63 7.30
N LEU A 35 12.13 7.82 7.18
CA LEU A 35 12.45 8.68 8.33
C LEU A 35 11.19 9.17 9.05
N GLY A 36 10.11 9.44 8.31
CA GLY A 36 8.81 9.78 8.89
C GLY A 36 8.25 8.63 9.73
N TRP A 37 8.27 7.41 9.21
CA TRP A 37 7.84 6.23 9.94
C TRP A 37 8.68 5.97 11.20
N ASP A 38 10.00 6.16 11.11
CA ASP A 38 10.89 6.03 12.28
C ASP A 38 10.59 7.08 13.36
N ALA A 39 10.34 8.33 12.94
CA ALA A 39 9.98 9.40 13.86
C ALA A 39 8.67 9.09 14.59
N ARG A 40 7.68 8.51 13.90
CA ARG A 40 6.40 8.10 14.46
C ARG A 40 6.58 6.98 15.50
N GLY A 41 7.40 5.99 15.18
CA GLY A 41 7.54 4.76 15.97
C GLY A 41 6.38 3.79 15.74
N THR A 42 6.27 2.78 16.62
CA THR A 42 5.38 1.61 16.45
C THR A 42 4.08 1.68 17.25
N LYS A 43 3.89 2.72 18.08
CA LYS A 43 2.69 2.87 18.93
C LYS A 43 1.45 3.21 18.09
N TYR A 44 0.27 2.95 18.66
CA TYR A 44 -0.97 3.49 18.10
C TYR A 44 -0.94 5.02 18.05
N ALA A 45 -1.66 5.64 17.11
CA ALA A 45 -1.66 7.09 16.94
C ALA A 45 -2.01 7.83 18.25
N ARG A 46 -3.03 7.36 18.99
CA ARG A 46 -3.46 7.92 20.27
C ARG A 46 -2.38 7.87 21.39
N ASP A 47 -1.42 6.95 21.24
CA ASP A 47 -0.36 6.72 22.24
C ASP A 47 1.00 7.27 21.76
N THR A 48 1.03 7.91 20.59
CA THR A 48 2.22 8.51 20.00
C THR A 48 2.34 9.97 20.43
N PRO A 49 3.48 10.41 20.98
CA PRO A 49 3.68 11.81 21.36
C PRO A 49 3.51 12.76 20.18
N ASP A 50 2.89 13.93 20.41
CA ASP A 50 2.65 14.94 19.37
C ASP A 50 3.93 15.34 18.64
N ALA A 51 5.03 15.52 19.37
CA ALA A 51 6.33 15.84 18.78
C ALA A 51 6.85 14.78 17.78
N ASN A 52 6.44 13.51 17.94
CA ASN A 52 6.77 12.44 16.99
C ASN A 52 5.87 12.52 15.74
N LEU A 53 4.59 12.82 15.94
CA LEU A 53 3.63 13.04 14.84
C LEU A 53 4.01 14.27 14.00
N GLU A 54 4.46 15.35 14.62
CA GLU A 54 4.97 16.54 13.94
C GLU A 54 6.21 16.23 13.09
N LYS A 55 7.18 15.49 13.66
CA LYS A 55 8.37 15.05 12.92
C LYS A 55 8.00 14.14 11.75
N MET A 56 7.10 13.18 11.97
CA MET A 56 6.57 12.32 10.90
C MET A 56 5.99 13.18 9.77
N THR A 57 5.10 14.10 10.10
CA THR A 57 4.44 14.99 9.14
C THR A 57 5.45 15.81 8.34
N ALA A 58 6.46 16.38 9.01
CA ALA A 58 7.50 17.14 8.34
C ALA A 58 8.32 16.31 7.32
N HIS A 59 8.57 15.05 7.62
CA HIS A 59 9.22 14.12 6.68
C HIS A 59 8.29 13.71 5.56
N PHE A 60 7.03 13.42 5.85
CA PHE A 60 6.03 13.01 4.87
C PHE A 60 5.74 14.10 3.84
N LEU A 61 5.65 15.37 4.25
CA LEU A 61 5.47 16.47 3.31
C LEU A 61 6.63 16.57 2.30
N LYS A 62 7.87 16.47 2.78
CA LYS A 62 9.06 16.46 1.89
C LYS A 62 9.09 15.21 1.00
N ALA A 63 8.67 14.06 1.51
CA ALA A 63 8.59 12.84 0.75
C ALA A 63 7.52 12.95 -0.35
N ALA A 64 6.34 13.50 -0.02
CA ALA A 64 5.26 13.71 -0.97
C ALA A 64 5.66 14.67 -2.10
N GLU A 65 6.42 15.73 -1.79
CA GLU A 65 7.01 16.63 -2.78
C GLU A 65 7.94 15.86 -3.74
N ALA A 66 8.87 15.09 -3.22
CA ALA A 66 9.82 14.31 -4.02
C ALA A 66 9.10 13.27 -4.91
N TYR A 67 8.11 12.55 -4.36
CA TYR A 67 7.30 11.61 -5.14
C TYR A 67 6.47 12.32 -6.24
N THR A 68 5.93 13.49 -5.94
CA THR A 68 5.21 14.30 -6.92
C THR A 68 6.11 14.74 -8.07
N LEU A 69 7.34 15.17 -7.78
CA LEU A 69 8.35 15.50 -8.79
C LEU A 69 8.70 14.27 -9.66
N ALA A 70 8.86 13.10 -9.04
CA ALA A 70 9.08 11.85 -9.76
C ALA A 70 7.92 11.53 -10.72
N LEU A 71 6.68 11.63 -10.24
CA LEU A 71 5.47 11.34 -11.01
C LEU A 71 5.18 12.38 -12.10
N ASN A 72 5.64 13.62 -11.95
CA ASN A 72 5.54 14.63 -13.01
C ASN A 72 6.43 14.26 -14.20
N LYS A 73 7.54 13.56 -13.97
CA LYS A 73 8.43 13.11 -15.04
C LYS A 73 8.02 11.73 -15.58
N ASN A 74 7.64 10.83 -14.70
CA ASN A 74 7.17 9.49 -15.07
C ASN A 74 5.87 9.15 -14.32
N PRO A 75 4.70 9.43 -14.92
CA PRO A 75 3.40 9.15 -14.29
C PRO A 75 3.17 7.68 -13.93
N ARG A 76 3.90 6.76 -14.56
CA ARG A 76 3.80 5.31 -14.34
C ARG A 76 4.83 4.75 -13.35
N LEU A 77 5.55 5.62 -12.65
CA LEU A 77 6.55 5.19 -11.67
C LEU A 77 5.87 4.65 -10.41
N LEU A 78 5.59 3.35 -10.41
CA LEU A 78 4.83 2.66 -9.37
C LEU A 78 5.38 2.90 -7.94
N PRO A 79 6.69 2.85 -7.66
CA PRO A 79 7.18 3.13 -6.31
C PRO A 79 6.81 4.51 -5.77
N ALA A 80 6.81 5.54 -6.63
CA ALA A 80 6.40 6.90 -6.25
C ALA A 80 4.87 6.98 -6.02
N CYS A 81 4.09 6.26 -6.81
CA CYS A 81 2.64 6.12 -6.61
C CYS A 81 2.33 5.54 -5.23
N LEU A 82 2.89 4.38 -4.93
CA LEU A 82 2.61 3.66 -3.68
C LEU A 82 3.07 4.47 -2.46
N GLY A 83 4.25 5.10 -2.53
CA GLY A 83 4.74 5.96 -1.45
C GLY A 83 3.82 7.16 -1.21
N LEU A 84 3.34 7.80 -2.28
CA LEU A 84 2.43 8.94 -2.14
C LEU A 84 1.06 8.52 -1.56
N MET A 85 0.53 7.36 -1.96
CA MET A 85 -0.70 6.79 -1.40
C MET A 85 -0.53 6.42 0.08
N SER A 86 0.59 5.80 0.44
CA SER A 86 0.95 5.46 1.83
C SER A 86 0.99 6.70 2.73
N ILE A 87 1.63 7.79 2.26
CA ILE A 87 1.67 9.07 2.98
C ILE A 87 0.27 9.65 3.12
N GLY A 88 -0.51 9.66 2.04
CA GLY A 88 -1.88 10.20 2.04
C GLY A 88 -2.76 9.51 3.08
N ARG A 89 -2.72 8.19 3.15
CA ARG A 89 -3.45 7.39 4.14
C ARG A 89 -3.16 7.80 5.59
N GLN A 90 -1.94 8.27 5.86
CA GLN A 90 -1.50 8.62 7.21
C GLN A 90 -1.67 10.10 7.57
N SER A 91 -1.71 10.99 6.58
CA SER A 91 -1.53 12.41 6.84
C SER A 91 -2.63 13.32 6.27
N SER A 92 -3.23 12.99 5.14
CA SER A 92 -4.17 13.90 4.48
C SER A 92 -5.06 13.18 3.46
N SER A 93 -6.37 13.38 3.59
CA SER A 93 -7.36 12.90 2.63
C SER A 93 -7.17 13.51 1.24
N GLU A 94 -6.67 14.74 1.16
CA GLU A 94 -6.37 15.42 -0.11
C GLU A 94 -5.22 14.73 -0.83
N ILE A 95 -4.12 14.45 -0.12
CA ILE A 95 -2.97 13.72 -0.68
C ILE A 95 -3.40 12.31 -1.09
N GLN A 96 -4.20 11.63 -0.25
CA GLN A 96 -4.72 10.30 -0.57
C GLN A 96 -5.56 10.30 -1.84
N SER A 97 -6.49 11.23 -1.97
CA SER A 97 -7.36 11.35 -3.13
C SER A 97 -6.57 11.69 -4.40
N PHE A 98 -5.66 12.66 -4.31
CA PHE A 98 -4.77 13.05 -5.39
C PHE A 98 -3.91 11.88 -5.88
N ALA A 99 -3.26 11.17 -4.95
CA ALA A 99 -2.41 10.03 -5.27
C ALA A 99 -3.21 8.90 -5.93
N THR A 100 -4.35 8.54 -5.34
CA THR A 100 -5.23 7.48 -5.87
C THR A 100 -5.67 7.80 -7.30
N GLN A 101 -6.18 9.01 -7.54
CA GLN A 101 -6.62 9.42 -8.86
C GLN A 101 -5.47 9.36 -9.89
N ARG A 102 -4.32 9.89 -9.52
CA ARG A 102 -3.14 9.94 -10.41
C ARG A 102 -2.62 8.56 -10.76
N CYS A 103 -2.52 7.68 -9.76
CA CYS A 103 -2.01 6.33 -9.96
C CYS A 103 -2.97 5.46 -10.77
N LEU A 104 -4.28 5.60 -10.54
CA LEU A 104 -5.30 4.92 -11.35
C LEU A 104 -5.35 5.43 -12.81
N GLN A 105 -5.09 6.72 -13.05
CA GLN A 105 -4.97 7.25 -14.42
C GLN A 105 -3.76 6.67 -15.14
N ALA A 106 -2.66 6.45 -14.42
CA ALA A 106 -1.44 5.88 -14.99
C ALA A 106 -1.58 4.38 -15.27
N ASP A 107 -2.17 3.62 -14.35
CA ASP A 107 -2.43 2.19 -14.49
C ASP A 107 -3.66 1.75 -13.65
N PRO A 108 -4.86 1.73 -14.26
CA PRO A 108 -6.08 1.33 -13.56
C PRO A 108 -6.16 -0.16 -13.27
N THR A 109 -5.22 -0.97 -13.76
CA THR A 109 -5.16 -2.41 -13.61
C THR A 109 -4.03 -2.87 -12.68
N SER A 110 -3.26 -1.93 -12.11
CA SER A 110 -2.16 -2.25 -11.22
C SER A 110 -2.67 -2.91 -9.93
N TYR A 111 -2.25 -4.16 -9.70
CA TYR A 111 -2.54 -4.87 -8.45
C TYR A 111 -2.09 -4.04 -7.23
N PHE A 112 -0.88 -3.52 -7.25
CA PHE A 112 -0.31 -2.80 -6.12
C PHE A 112 -1.04 -1.50 -5.79
N VAL A 113 -1.53 -0.78 -6.81
CA VAL A 113 -2.34 0.43 -6.61
C VAL A 113 -3.68 0.08 -5.98
N LEU A 114 -4.34 -0.97 -6.48
CA LEU A 114 -5.62 -1.41 -5.95
C LEU A 114 -5.50 -2.05 -4.56
N ASP A 115 -4.40 -2.73 -4.27
CA ASP A 115 -4.08 -3.27 -2.95
C ASP A 115 -3.85 -2.14 -1.92
N GLU A 116 -3.14 -1.08 -2.30
CA GLU A 116 -2.97 0.11 -1.44
C GLU A 116 -4.30 0.86 -1.21
N MET A 117 -5.18 0.91 -2.23
CA MET A 117 -6.55 1.41 -2.05
C MET A 117 -7.36 0.53 -1.08
N MET A 118 -7.20 -0.78 -1.19
CA MET A 118 -7.85 -1.74 -0.30
C MET A 118 -7.38 -1.55 1.14
N THR A 119 -6.07 -1.42 1.35
CA THR A 119 -5.48 -1.11 2.66
C THR A 119 -6.04 0.20 3.23
N ALA A 120 -6.12 1.25 2.41
CA ALA A 120 -6.69 2.53 2.84
C ALA A 120 -8.19 2.45 3.18
N ALA A 121 -8.91 1.49 2.60
CA ALA A 121 -10.32 1.23 2.89
C ALA A 121 -10.56 0.44 4.18
N GLU A 122 -9.53 -0.06 4.85
CA GLU A 122 -9.66 -0.81 6.11
C GLU A 122 -10.13 0.07 7.26
N PRO A 123 -10.95 -0.46 8.19
CA PRO A 123 -11.43 0.27 9.37
C PRO A 123 -10.33 0.88 10.23
N ARG A 124 -9.16 0.25 10.34
CA ARG A 124 -8.01 0.78 11.09
C ARG A 124 -7.45 2.11 10.51
N TRP A 125 -7.78 2.42 9.26
CA TRP A 125 -7.40 3.66 8.57
C TRP A 125 -8.58 4.62 8.36
N GLY A 126 -9.70 4.39 9.06
CA GLY A 126 -10.91 5.20 8.94
C GLY A 126 -11.86 4.78 7.82
N GLY A 127 -11.57 3.68 7.14
CA GLY A 127 -12.45 3.08 6.15
C GLY A 127 -13.55 2.21 6.77
N SER A 128 -14.08 1.28 5.99
CA SER A 128 -15.16 0.38 6.41
C SER A 128 -15.18 -0.88 5.55
N ASP A 129 -15.88 -1.91 6.02
CA ASP A 129 -16.13 -3.11 5.26
C ASP A 129 -16.86 -2.81 3.92
N ALA A 130 -17.79 -1.84 3.91
CA ALA A 130 -18.43 -1.39 2.68
C ALA A 130 -17.42 -0.72 1.72
N ALA A 131 -16.46 0.05 2.22
CA ALA A 131 -15.41 0.65 1.42
C ALA A 131 -14.49 -0.42 0.81
N MET A 132 -14.07 -1.42 1.59
CA MET A 132 -13.29 -2.56 1.08
C MET A 132 -14.05 -3.32 -0.03
N ARG A 133 -15.34 -3.61 0.17
CA ARG A 133 -16.17 -4.23 -0.89
C ARG A 133 -16.26 -3.38 -2.16
N SER A 134 -16.32 -2.07 -2.03
CA SER A 134 -16.34 -1.16 -3.18
C SER A 134 -15.04 -1.22 -3.98
N VAL A 135 -13.89 -1.27 -3.31
CA VAL A 135 -12.59 -1.45 -3.98
C VAL A 135 -12.50 -2.82 -4.64
N ALA A 136 -12.96 -3.88 -3.95
CA ALA A 136 -13.02 -5.23 -4.53
C ALA A 136 -13.88 -5.26 -5.79
N ALA A 137 -15.09 -4.68 -5.75
CA ALA A 137 -15.97 -4.59 -6.91
C ALA A 137 -15.31 -3.85 -8.09
N TYR A 138 -14.62 -2.74 -7.80
CA TYR A 138 -13.85 -2.01 -8.82
C TYR A 138 -12.74 -2.88 -9.43
N ALA A 139 -12.00 -3.63 -8.60
CA ALA A 139 -10.96 -4.55 -9.07
C ALA A 139 -11.55 -5.65 -9.98
N MET A 140 -12.69 -6.22 -9.59
CA MET A 140 -13.35 -7.30 -10.35
C MET A 140 -13.74 -6.89 -11.78
N THR A 141 -14.07 -5.63 -12.03
CA THR A 141 -14.35 -5.14 -13.40
C THR A 141 -13.10 -5.14 -14.31
N ARG A 142 -11.93 -5.42 -13.78
CA ARG A 142 -10.61 -5.39 -14.47
C ARG A 142 -9.88 -6.71 -14.48
N VAL A 143 -10.48 -7.77 -13.96
CA VAL A 143 -9.88 -9.10 -13.86
C VAL A 143 -9.51 -9.69 -15.23
N GLU A 144 -10.26 -9.39 -16.28
CA GLU A 144 -9.92 -9.82 -17.64
C GLU A 144 -8.58 -9.23 -18.12
N GLN A 145 -8.27 -8.00 -17.70
CA GLN A 145 -7.04 -7.29 -18.06
C GLN A 145 -5.87 -7.69 -17.14
N ASN A 146 -6.15 -7.93 -15.87
CA ASN A 146 -5.17 -8.41 -14.89
C ASN A 146 -5.80 -9.45 -13.94
N PRO A 147 -5.64 -10.77 -14.22
CA PRO A 147 -6.24 -11.84 -13.42
C PRO A 147 -5.81 -11.86 -11.94
N VAL A 148 -4.66 -11.26 -11.60
CA VAL A 148 -4.17 -11.17 -10.21
C VAL A 148 -5.12 -10.36 -9.32
N LEU A 149 -5.87 -9.43 -9.90
CA LEU A 149 -6.84 -8.61 -9.18
C LEU A 149 -7.95 -9.44 -8.50
N ASN A 150 -8.15 -10.68 -8.96
CA ASN A 150 -9.12 -11.60 -8.36
C ASN A 150 -8.84 -11.88 -6.87
N ILE A 151 -7.61 -11.71 -6.43
CA ILE A 151 -7.20 -11.87 -5.02
C ILE A 151 -7.88 -10.82 -4.10
N LEU A 152 -8.12 -9.63 -4.61
CA LEU A 152 -8.62 -8.50 -3.80
C LEU A 152 -10.05 -8.70 -3.28
N GLN A 153 -10.83 -9.59 -3.90
CA GLN A 153 -12.17 -9.92 -3.39
C GLN A 153 -12.11 -10.61 -2.01
N PHE A 154 -10.98 -11.19 -1.63
CA PHE A 154 -10.80 -11.90 -0.37
C PHE A 154 -10.18 -11.04 0.73
N HIS A 155 -9.77 -9.81 0.42
CA HIS A 155 -9.06 -8.95 1.37
C HIS A 155 -9.85 -8.72 2.67
N HIS A 156 -11.18 -8.54 2.58
CA HIS A 156 -12.02 -8.36 3.76
C HIS A 156 -12.00 -9.59 4.70
N ALA A 157 -11.90 -10.81 4.14
CA ALA A 157 -11.76 -12.03 4.92
C ALA A 157 -10.38 -12.10 5.59
N PHE A 158 -9.31 -11.80 4.85
CA PHE A 158 -7.97 -11.73 5.43
C PHE A 158 -7.88 -10.68 6.54
N TYR A 159 -8.45 -9.50 6.34
CA TYR A 159 -8.50 -8.45 7.34
C TYR A 159 -9.27 -8.89 8.61
N ALA A 160 -10.39 -9.62 8.45
CA ALA A 160 -11.14 -10.15 9.58
C ALA A 160 -10.32 -11.18 10.37
N ILE A 161 -9.60 -12.07 9.68
CA ILE A 161 -8.76 -13.11 10.27
C ILE A 161 -7.59 -12.53 11.07
N GLU A 162 -6.89 -11.53 10.53
CA GLU A 162 -5.78 -10.87 11.23
C GLU A 162 -6.18 -10.26 12.58
N ARG A 163 -7.47 -10.11 12.84
CA ARG A 163 -8.04 -9.53 14.07
C ARG A 163 -8.63 -10.57 15.04
N MET A 164 -8.57 -11.84 14.69
CA MET A 164 -9.04 -12.94 15.55
C MET A 164 -7.89 -13.45 16.42
N ASP A 165 -8.10 -13.52 17.74
CA ASP A 165 -7.07 -13.94 18.71
C ASP A 165 -6.74 -15.46 18.63
N ASP A 166 -7.66 -16.30 18.08
CA ASP A 166 -7.52 -17.75 17.91
C ASP A 166 -7.63 -18.18 16.44
N GLY A 167 -6.87 -17.54 15.57
CA GLY A 167 -7.09 -17.37 14.15
C GLY A 167 -7.19 -18.59 13.23
N ASP A 168 -6.57 -19.73 13.55
CA ASP A 168 -6.31 -20.71 12.48
C ASP A 168 -7.56 -21.45 11.99
N GLN A 169 -8.41 -21.93 12.88
CA GLN A 169 -9.59 -22.74 12.51
C GLN A 169 -10.73 -21.88 11.92
N GLN A 170 -11.02 -20.74 12.54
CA GLN A 170 -12.04 -19.82 12.05
C GLN A 170 -11.63 -19.15 10.73
N ALA A 171 -10.32 -18.92 10.56
CA ALA A 171 -9.74 -18.45 9.33
C ALA A 171 -10.00 -19.40 8.16
N ILE A 172 -9.82 -20.69 8.39
CA ILE A 172 -10.07 -21.75 7.40
C ILE A 172 -11.55 -21.78 7.03
N GLU A 173 -12.46 -21.73 8.00
CA GLU A 173 -13.91 -21.74 7.78
C GLU A 173 -14.42 -20.52 7.00
N VAL A 174 -13.77 -19.37 7.12
CA VAL A 174 -14.11 -18.13 6.38
C VAL A 174 -13.51 -18.11 4.98
N LEU A 175 -12.28 -18.60 4.81
CA LEU A 175 -11.57 -18.55 3.54
C LEU A 175 -11.89 -19.72 2.60
N GLU A 176 -12.23 -20.88 3.16
CA GLU A 176 -12.49 -22.07 2.35
C GLU A 176 -13.68 -21.89 1.37
N PRO A 177 -14.84 -21.35 1.80
CA PRO A 177 -15.93 -21.04 0.88
C PRO A 177 -15.57 -20.00 -0.18
N ALA A 178 -14.73 -19.00 0.17
CA ALA A 178 -14.29 -17.98 -0.74
C ALA A 178 -13.27 -18.52 -1.75
N ALA A 179 -12.33 -19.36 -1.32
CA ALA A 179 -11.36 -20.02 -2.19
C ALA A 179 -12.02 -20.98 -3.20
N LEU A 180 -13.12 -21.64 -2.81
CA LEU A 180 -13.90 -22.51 -3.69
C LEU A 180 -14.68 -21.74 -4.76
N GLN A 181 -14.92 -20.44 -4.57
CA GLN A 181 -15.60 -19.56 -5.54
C GLN A 181 -14.66 -18.95 -6.59
N VAL A 182 -13.33 -19.20 -6.52
CA VAL A 182 -12.39 -18.70 -7.53
C VAL A 182 -12.61 -19.42 -8.85
N PRO A 183 -13.23 -18.78 -9.85
CA PRO A 183 -13.67 -19.47 -11.07
C PRO A 183 -12.55 -19.84 -12.02
N ASN A 184 -11.28 -19.63 -11.65
CA ASN A 184 -10.17 -19.77 -12.58
C ASN A 184 -9.12 -20.76 -12.07
N ALA A 185 -9.16 -22.00 -12.61
CA ALA A 185 -8.12 -23.00 -12.39
C ALA A 185 -6.70 -22.51 -12.78
N GLY A 186 -6.60 -21.48 -13.64
CA GLY A 186 -5.36 -20.79 -13.98
C GLY A 186 -4.80 -19.97 -12.81
N PHE A 187 -5.65 -19.34 -12.02
CA PHE A 187 -5.24 -18.58 -10.85
C PHE A 187 -4.72 -19.48 -9.74
N ALA A 188 -5.39 -20.60 -9.46
CA ALA A 188 -4.89 -21.62 -8.52
C ALA A 188 -3.52 -22.18 -8.93
N ARG A 189 -3.22 -22.26 -10.24
CA ARG A 189 -1.89 -22.61 -10.77
C ARG A 189 -0.87 -21.48 -10.66
N LEU A 190 -1.27 -20.22 -10.81
CA LEU A 190 -0.39 -19.04 -10.73
C LEU A 190 0.01 -18.73 -9.30
N VAL A 191 -0.90 -18.88 -8.36
CA VAL A 191 -0.64 -18.72 -6.92
C VAL A 191 0.11 -19.95 -6.36
N GLY A 192 0.13 -21.07 -7.11
CA GLY A 192 1.00 -22.25 -6.87
C GLY A 192 0.77 -22.93 -5.53
N VAL A 193 -0.26 -22.53 -4.82
CA VAL A 193 -0.51 -22.96 -3.46
C VAL A 193 -1.98 -23.30 -3.38
N ASP A 194 -2.25 -24.58 -3.18
CA ASP A 194 -3.47 -25.00 -2.52
C ASP A 194 -3.68 -24.05 -1.32
N ALA A 195 -4.72 -23.22 -1.37
CA ALA A 195 -4.99 -22.20 -0.34
C ALA A 195 -5.01 -22.84 1.06
N GLY A 196 -5.45 -24.11 1.16
CA GLY A 196 -5.37 -24.92 2.37
C GLY A 196 -3.95 -25.26 2.80
N LYS A 197 -2.96 -25.29 1.88
CA LYS A 197 -1.54 -25.52 2.23
C LYS A 197 -0.84 -24.23 2.65
N ALA A 198 -1.17 -23.08 2.07
CA ALA A 198 -0.60 -21.80 2.47
C ALA A 198 -0.97 -21.45 3.92
N LEU A 199 -2.20 -21.80 4.32
CA LEU A 199 -2.68 -21.62 5.69
C LEU A 199 -2.06 -22.59 6.70
N ARG A 200 -1.56 -23.75 6.26
CA ARG A 200 -0.91 -24.75 7.13
C ARG A 200 0.60 -24.52 7.33
N LEU A 201 1.20 -23.55 6.65
CA LEU A 201 2.64 -23.26 6.67
C LEU A 201 2.99 -21.99 7.48
N ARG A 202 2.06 -21.46 8.27
CA ARG A 202 2.33 -20.37 9.24
C ARG A 202 2.39 -20.86 10.67
#